data_beae8b0efaa96a3522203e480d27a2b4
#
_entry.id   beae8b0efaa96a3522203e480d27a2b4
#
_cell.length_a   1.000
_cell.length_b   1.000
_cell.length_c   1.000
_cell.angle_alpha   90.00
_cell.angle_beta   90.00
_cell.angle_gamma   90.00
#
_symmetry.space_group_name_H-M   'P 1'
#
loop_
_entity.id
_entity.type
_entity.pdbx_description
1 polymer ?
#
loop_
_entity_poly.entity_id
_entity_poly.type
_entity_poly.pdbx_seq_one_letter_code
_entity_poly.pdbx_strand_id
1 'polypeptide(L)'
;SISARVSIVGNEFPAIQTVGAGAKECKGAEVTANLTADHQKINVAGMTSDPAEYTSAIVANTSIVALLNNNLIRPLDTLVAKHGKNIKKNQLITIDGKVMAVAFMANAQHLVYREDILKKLNINTPTTYEEMLDAAKKIRKSGLAKNPVGGAYKAGWNLAQEFNNMFIGYGGKHFKGNTAEPNVNSDAGVKALEMMKALSNYMNPDYLTHDSNATNAEFRAGNVALMNMWGSRAATLTDADGVSDEVKKGMAISGPMTVGGGKI
;
A
#
# COMPACT_ATOMS: atom_id res chain seq x y z
N SER A 1 10.21 35.68 18.36
CA SER A 1 9.10 35.19 17.58
C SER A 1 8.80 33.77 18.01
N ILE A 2 7.56 33.47 18.41
CA ILE A 2 7.12 32.13 18.71
C ILE A 2 7.09 31.37 17.37
N SER A 3 7.98 30.41 17.19
CA SER A 3 7.98 29.53 16.03
C SER A 3 6.78 28.57 16.13
N ALA A 4 5.98 28.49 15.07
CA ALA A 4 4.90 27.52 15.03
C ALA A 4 5.49 26.09 14.94
N ARG A 5 4.93 25.15 15.69
CA ARG A 5 5.31 23.75 15.62
C ARG A 5 4.45 23.01 14.60
N VAL A 6 5.07 22.30 13.69
CA VAL A 6 4.41 21.37 12.76
C VAL A 6 5.04 20.00 12.95
N SER A 7 4.26 19.05 13.43
CA SER A 7 4.69 17.68 13.67
C SER A 7 3.83 16.73 12.84
N ILE A 8 4.45 16.04 11.90
CA ILE A 8 3.80 15.18 10.91
C ILE A 8 3.97 13.72 11.30
N VAL A 9 2.91 12.94 11.24
CA VAL A 9 2.95 11.47 11.34
C VAL A 9 2.48 10.86 10.02
N GLY A 10 3.11 9.81 9.57
CA GLY A 10 2.73 9.10 8.36
C GLY A 10 3.52 7.82 8.14
N ASN A 11 3.18 7.11 7.07
CA ASN A 11 3.93 5.95 6.62
C ASN A 11 5.33 6.37 6.13
N GLU A 12 6.24 5.41 6.02
CA GLU A 12 7.58 5.64 5.47
C GLU A 12 7.74 4.94 4.12
N PHE A 13 7.87 5.70 3.08
CA PHE A 13 8.37 5.29 1.77
C PHE A 13 8.70 6.55 0.96
N PRO A 14 9.47 6.47 -0.12
CA PRO A 14 10.07 7.64 -0.76
C PRO A 14 9.11 8.77 -1.11
N ALA A 15 7.89 8.47 -1.60
CA ALA A 15 6.92 9.52 -1.91
C ALA A 15 6.49 10.32 -0.66
N ILE A 16 6.25 9.63 0.46
CA ILE A 16 5.91 10.29 1.74
C ILE A 16 7.10 11.04 2.31
N GLN A 17 8.31 10.48 2.22
CA GLN A 17 9.55 11.15 2.65
C GLN A 17 9.75 12.46 1.89
N THR A 18 9.46 12.49 0.59
CA THR A 18 9.53 13.70 -0.23
C THR A 18 8.55 14.76 0.25
N VAL A 19 7.31 14.40 0.57
CA VAL A 19 6.31 15.32 1.13
C VAL A 19 6.76 15.86 2.48
N GLY A 20 7.28 15.01 3.37
CA GLY A 20 7.81 15.40 4.68
C GLY A 20 9.01 16.34 4.57
N ALA A 21 9.91 16.10 3.62
CA ALA A 21 11.05 16.98 3.34
C ALA A 21 10.60 18.34 2.81
N GLY A 22 9.61 18.36 1.88
CA GLY A 22 9.04 19.60 1.36
C GLY A 22 8.38 20.46 2.43
N ALA A 23 7.73 19.85 3.41
CA ALA A 23 7.12 20.56 4.53
C ALA A 23 8.17 21.30 5.40
N LYS A 24 9.40 20.83 5.46
CA LYS A 24 10.50 21.47 6.20
C LYS A 24 10.97 22.79 5.55
N GLU A 25 10.59 23.05 4.32
CA GLU A 25 10.87 24.33 3.64
C GLU A 25 9.97 25.48 4.13
N CYS A 26 8.94 25.19 4.92
CA CYS A 26 8.06 26.20 5.49
C CYS A 26 8.82 27.13 6.43
N LYS A 27 8.89 28.42 6.06
CA LYS A 27 9.54 29.44 6.89
C LYS A 27 8.67 29.80 8.11
N GLY A 28 9.30 29.99 9.25
CA GLY A 28 8.62 30.39 10.49
C GLY A 28 7.96 29.26 11.27
N ALA A 29 8.22 28.02 10.89
CA ALA A 29 7.77 26.85 11.61
C ALA A 29 8.93 25.87 11.87
N GLU A 30 8.90 25.21 13.03
CA GLU A 30 9.72 24.05 13.30
C GLU A 30 8.94 22.81 12.82
N VAL A 31 9.44 22.17 11.79
CA VAL A 31 8.77 21.02 11.16
C VAL A 31 9.53 19.73 11.46
N THR A 32 8.84 18.78 12.06
CA THR A 32 9.32 17.39 12.28
C THR A 32 8.39 16.41 11.60
N ALA A 33 8.96 15.30 11.15
CA ALA A 33 8.18 14.21 10.54
C ALA A 33 8.57 12.87 11.17
N ASN A 34 7.60 12.20 11.76
CA ASN A 34 7.72 10.84 12.24
C ASN A 34 7.07 9.91 11.21
N LEU A 35 7.89 9.39 10.31
CA LEU A 35 7.45 8.50 9.23
C LEU A 35 7.84 7.06 9.58
N THR A 36 6.83 6.20 9.71
CA THR A 36 7.01 4.83 10.14
C THR A 36 5.92 3.92 9.57
N ALA A 37 6.28 2.65 9.32
CA ALA A 37 5.30 1.63 8.93
C ALA A 37 4.21 1.42 10.00
N ASP A 38 4.48 1.77 11.25
CA ASP A 38 3.54 1.66 12.38
C ASP A 38 2.65 2.90 12.57
N HIS A 39 2.58 3.81 11.59
CA HIS A 39 1.86 5.08 11.68
C HIS A 39 0.41 4.96 12.17
N GLN A 40 -0.30 3.90 11.79
CA GLN A 40 -1.68 3.66 12.25
C GLN A 40 -1.80 3.32 13.72
N LYS A 41 -0.76 2.72 14.31
CA LYS A 41 -0.74 2.35 15.71
C LYS A 41 -0.53 3.57 16.61
N ILE A 42 0.16 4.60 16.11
CA ILE A 42 0.60 5.75 16.90
C ILE A 42 -0.17 7.03 16.63
N ASN A 43 -0.84 7.17 15.46
CA ASN A 43 -1.48 8.43 15.08
C ASN A 43 -2.65 8.82 16.00
N VAL A 44 -3.52 7.88 16.36
CA VAL A 44 -4.66 8.13 17.23
C VAL A 44 -4.18 8.56 18.63
N ALA A 45 -3.26 7.81 19.22
CA ALA A 45 -2.71 8.13 20.55
C ALA A 45 -1.98 9.47 20.54
N GLY A 46 -1.16 9.73 19.51
CA GLY A 46 -0.40 10.98 19.40
C GLY A 46 -1.28 12.21 19.14
N MET A 47 -2.41 12.04 18.45
CA MET A 47 -3.37 13.13 18.25
C MET A 47 -4.37 13.30 19.41
N THR A 48 -4.51 12.30 20.28
CA THR A 48 -5.36 12.36 21.48
C THR A 48 -4.66 13.08 22.64
N SER A 49 -3.34 13.05 22.71
CA SER A 49 -2.58 13.69 23.78
C SER A 49 -2.81 15.22 23.80
N ASP A 50 -2.70 15.82 24.99
CA ASP A 50 -2.85 17.26 25.16
C ASP A 50 -1.60 17.85 25.85
N PRO A 51 -0.79 18.66 25.15
CA PRO A 51 -0.93 19.01 23.72
C PRO A 51 -0.73 17.81 22.79
N ALA A 52 -1.35 17.86 21.61
CA ALA A 52 -1.20 16.78 20.63
C ALA A 52 0.27 16.63 20.21
N GLU A 53 0.74 15.39 20.15
CA GLU A 53 2.09 15.05 19.68
C GLU A 53 2.24 15.37 18.20
N TYR A 54 1.20 15.08 17.41
CA TYR A 54 1.17 15.38 15.98
C TYR A 54 0.15 16.45 15.65
N THR A 55 0.54 17.39 14.78
CA THR A 55 -0.31 18.47 14.30
C THR A 55 -0.87 18.21 12.91
N SER A 56 -0.31 17.24 12.20
CA SER A 56 -0.75 16.82 10.87
C SER A 56 -0.50 15.33 10.69
N ALA A 57 -1.42 14.65 10.02
CA ALA A 57 -1.29 13.23 9.70
C ALA A 57 -1.39 13.03 8.19
N ILE A 58 -0.47 12.22 7.66
CA ILE A 58 -0.56 11.68 6.31
C ILE A 58 -1.31 10.35 6.42
N VAL A 59 -2.46 10.27 5.77
CA VAL A 59 -3.39 9.16 5.92
C VAL A 59 -3.78 8.57 4.57
N ALA A 60 -4.27 7.35 4.60
CA ALA A 60 -4.97 6.71 3.49
C ALA A 60 -6.47 6.62 3.81
N ASN A 61 -7.27 6.17 2.84
CA ASN A 61 -8.72 6.01 2.99
C ASN A 61 -9.12 5.19 4.23
N THR A 62 -8.31 4.22 4.61
CA THR A 62 -8.57 3.35 5.76
C THR A 62 -8.07 3.95 7.08
N SER A 63 -6.94 4.63 7.08
CA SER A 63 -6.34 5.16 8.32
C SER A 63 -6.97 6.47 8.80
N ILE A 64 -7.67 7.20 7.95
CA ILE A 64 -8.39 8.42 8.34
C ILE A 64 -9.61 8.11 9.23
N VAL A 65 -10.21 6.94 9.07
CA VAL A 65 -11.48 6.58 9.74
C VAL A 65 -11.36 6.63 11.27
N ALA A 66 -10.29 6.10 11.83
CA ALA A 66 -10.07 6.13 13.27
C ALA A 66 -9.92 7.56 13.82
N LEU A 67 -9.29 8.45 13.05
CA LEU A 67 -9.14 9.86 13.42
C LEU A 67 -10.49 10.59 13.35
N LEU A 68 -11.30 10.32 12.33
CA LEU A 68 -12.66 10.87 12.20
C LEU A 68 -13.57 10.41 13.34
N ASN A 69 -13.59 9.11 13.62
CA ASN A 69 -14.46 8.54 14.64
C ASN A 69 -14.13 9.01 16.08
N ASN A 70 -12.89 9.44 16.31
CA ASN A 70 -12.44 9.99 17.59
C ASN A 70 -12.40 11.52 17.62
N ASN A 71 -12.93 12.20 16.59
CA ASN A 71 -12.94 13.67 16.47
C ASN A 71 -11.54 14.30 16.65
N LEU A 72 -10.52 13.67 16.11
CA LEU A 72 -9.12 14.09 16.26
C LEU A 72 -8.62 15.00 15.13
N ILE A 73 -9.38 15.15 14.07
CA ILE A 73 -9.06 16.02 12.94
C ILE A 73 -10.19 17.02 12.71
N ARG A 74 -9.83 18.20 12.24
CA ARG A 74 -10.76 19.31 11.99
C ARG A 74 -10.93 19.59 10.50
N PRO A 75 -12.05 20.22 10.10
CA PRO A 75 -12.23 20.68 8.73
C PRO A 75 -11.12 21.60 8.25
N LEU A 76 -10.74 21.45 6.98
CA LEU A 76 -9.70 22.22 6.33
C LEU A 76 -10.24 23.34 5.43
N ASP A 77 -11.57 23.54 5.41
CA ASP A 77 -12.24 24.49 4.50
C ASP A 77 -11.65 25.89 4.54
N THR A 78 -11.40 26.43 5.73
CA THR A 78 -10.81 27.76 5.91
C THR A 78 -9.38 27.82 5.37
N LEU A 79 -8.58 26.80 5.63
CA LEU A 79 -7.19 26.73 5.13
C LEU A 79 -7.15 26.59 3.62
N VAL A 80 -8.03 25.77 3.04
CA VAL A 80 -8.15 25.59 1.59
C VAL A 80 -8.61 26.89 0.94
N ALA A 81 -9.61 27.58 1.47
CA ALA A 81 -10.06 28.87 0.96
C ALA A 81 -8.93 29.92 0.95
N LYS A 82 -8.12 29.95 2.00
CA LYS A 82 -7.06 30.93 2.15
C LYS A 82 -5.78 30.60 1.36
N HIS A 83 -5.40 29.32 1.31
CA HIS A 83 -4.10 28.89 0.81
C HIS A 83 -4.20 27.89 -0.35
N GLY A 84 -5.36 27.33 -0.62
CA GLY A 84 -5.55 26.20 -1.52
C GLY A 84 -5.93 26.55 -2.95
N LYS A 85 -5.70 27.77 -3.43
CA LYS A 85 -6.11 28.20 -4.79
C LYS A 85 -5.58 27.32 -5.93
N ASN A 86 -4.45 26.66 -5.72
CA ASN A 86 -3.81 25.79 -6.71
C ASN A 86 -4.20 24.30 -6.52
N ILE A 87 -4.97 23.97 -5.49
CA ILE A 87 -5.45 22.61 -5.25
C ILE A 87 -6.64 22.35 -6.15
N LYS A 88 -6.58 21.26 -6.90
CA LYS A 88 -7.69 20.86 -7.77
C LYS A 88 -8.86 20.34 -6.95
N LYS A 89 -10.08 20.60 -7.41
CA LYS A 89 -11.30 20.18 -6.71
C LYS A 89 -11.34 18.66 -6.41
N ASN A 90 -10.85 17.83 -7.32
CA ASN A 90 -10.80 16.39 -7.13
C ASN A 90 -9.75 15.91 -6.11
N GLN A 91 -8.89 16.79 -5.61
CA GLN A 91 -7.98 16.52 -4.50
C GLN A 91 -8.61 16.78 -3.13
N LEU A 92 -9.76 17.45 -3.07
CA LEU A 92 -10.45 17.74 -1.82
C LEU A 92 -11.30 16.54 -1.40
N ILE A 93 -10.95 15.95 -0.25
CA ILE A 93 -11.69 14.83 0.33
C ILE A 93 -12.76 15.38 1.25
N THR A 94 -14.01 15.34 0.78
CA THR A 94 -15.16 15.87 1.48
C THR A 94 -15.91 14.76 2.19
N ILE A 95 -16.13 14.93 3.49
CA ILE A 95 -16.85 14.01 4.36
C ILE A 95 -17.90 14.85 5.13
N ASP A 96 -19.15 14.47 5.04
CA ASP A 96 -20.28 15.20 5.63
C ASP A 96 -20.29 16.71 5.28
N GLY A 97 -19.99 17.02 4.02
CA GLY A 97 -19.96 18.39 3.50
C GLY A 97 -18.75 19.25 3.88
N LYS A 98 -17.78 18.68 4.57
CA LYS A 98 -16.57 19.39 5.02
C LYS A 98 -15.31 18.77 4.40
N VAL A 99 -14.35 19.60 4.03
CA VAL A 99 -13.05 19.14 3.54
C VAL A 99 -12.24 18.65 4.73
N MET A 100 -12.03 17.33 4.81
CA MET A 100 -11.31 16.69 5.93
C MET A 100 -9.89 16.29 5.59
N ALA A 101 -9.56 16.22 4.31
CA ALA A 101 -8.21 15.91 3.85
C ALA A 101 -7.97 16.47 2.44
N VAL A 102 -6.70 16.56 2.07
CA VAL A 102 -6.26 16.92 0.72
C VAL A 102 -5.45 15.76 0.16
N ALA A 103 -5.91 15.20 -0.97
CA ALA A 103 -5.22 14.12 -1.65
C ALA A 103 -4.00 14.67 -2.42
N PHE A 104 -2.86 14.06 -2.23
CA PHE A 104 -1.64 14.38 -2.98
C PHE A 104 -1.15 13.20 -3.84
N MET A 105 -1.70 12.02 -3.63
CA MET A 105 -1.30 10.80 -4.36
C MET A 105 -2.51 9.88 -4.56
N ALA A 106 -2.64 9.35 -5.76
CA ALA A 106 -3.46 8.19 -6.06
C ALA A 106 -2.54 6.98 -6.14
N ASN A 107 -2.91 5.90 -5.48
CA ASN A 107 -2.10 4.70 -5.41
C ASN A 107 -2.96 3.46 -5.64
N ALA A 108 -2.44 2.52 -6.40
CA ALA A 108 -3.07 1.24 -6.68
C ALA A 108 -2.02 0.13 -6.69
N GLN A 109 -2.47 -1.09 -6.43
CA GLN A 109 -1.62 -2.26 -6.56
C GLN A 109 -1.64 -2.78 -8.00
N HIS A 110 -0.48 -3.23 -8.44
CA HIS A 110 -0.22 -3.75 -9.77
C HIS A 110 0.58 -5.04 -9.68
N LEU A 111 0.53 -5.86 -10.70
CA LEU A 111 1.53 -6.90 -10.86
C LEU A 111 2.86 -6.25 -11.25
N VAL A 112 3.86 -6.44 -10.40
CA VAL A 112 5.26 -6.14 -10.67
C VAL A 112 5.98 -7.47 -10.89
N TYR A 113 6.71 -7.60 -11.99
CA TYR A 113 7.26 -8.90 -12.37
C TYR A 113 8.57 -8.79 -13.15
N ARG A 114 9.28 -9.91 -13.21
CA ARG A 114 10.48 -10.09 -14.00
C ARG A 114 10.08 -10.59 -15.38
N GLU A 115 9.92 -9.67 -16.30
CA GLU A 115 9.54 -9.98 -17.68
C GLU A 115 10.56 -10.87 -18.39
N ASP A 116 11.84 -10.68 -18.10
CA ASP A 116 12.94 -11.49 -18.62
C ASP A 116 12.80 -12.98 -18.23
N ILE A 117 12.40 -13.27 -16.99
CA ILE A 117 12.15 -14.63 -16.51
C ILE A 117 10.93 -15.25 -17.23
N LEU A 118 9.84 -14.50 -17.32
CA LEU A 118 8.63 -14.98 -17.99
C LEU A 118 8.89 -15.26 -19.46
N LYS A 119 9.57 -14.39 -20.17
CA LYS A 119 9.93 -14.60 -21.58
C LYS A 119 10.83 -15.82 -21.77
N LYS A 120 11.82 -16.00 -20.91
CA LYS A 120 12.73 -17.15 -20.96
C LYS A 120 11.99 -18.49 -20.82
N LEU A 121 10.93 -18.51 -20.03
CA LEU A 121 10.11 -19.69 -19.77
C LEU A 121 8.86 -19.78 -20.66
N ASN A 122 8.69 -18.85 -21.57
CA ASN A 122 7.53 -18.74 -22.45
C ASN A 122 6.20 -18.70 -21.67
N ILE A 123 6.18 -17.90 -20.59
CA ILE A 123 5.01 -17.68 -19.75
C ILE A 123 4.38 -16.35 -20.13
N ASN A 124 3.07 -16.34 -20.39
CA ASN A 124 2.32 -15.11 -20.59
C ASN A 124 2.23 -14.31 -19.29
N THR A 125 2.21 -12.98 -19.39
CA THR A 125 2.02 -12.12 -18.22
C THR A 125 0.71 -12.46 -17.50
N PRO A 126 0.75 -12.84 -16.23
CA PRO A 126 -0.46 -13.13 -15.46
C PRO A 126 -1.38 -11.91 -15.34
N THR A 127 -2.68 -12.12 -15.44
CA THR A 127 -3.73 -11.13 -15.17
C THR A 127 -4.61 -11.53 -14.00
N THR A 128 -4.49 -12.77 -13.55
CA THR A 128 -5.21 -13.32 -12.41
C THR A 128 -4.25 -13.96 -11.40
N TYR A 129 -4.69 -14.07 -10.15
CA TYR A 129 -3.92 -14.78 -9.12
C TYR A 129 -3.77 -16.27 -9.42
N GLU A 130 -4.75 -16.87 -10.10
CA GLU A 130 -4.66 -18.24 -10.60
C GLU A 130 -3.52 -18.40 -11.60
N GLU A 131 -3.41 -17.49 -12.55
CA GLU A 131 -2.31 -17.48 -13.53
C GLU A 131 -0.95 -17.17 -12.86
N MET A 132 -0.94 -16.31 -11.85
CA MET A 132 0.24 -16.03 -11.04
C MET A 132 0.73 -17.29 -10.31
N LEU A 133 -0.20 -18.08 -9.76
CA LEU A 133 0.11 -19.34 -9.11
C LEU A 133 0.71 -20.35 -10.10
N ASP A 134 0.14 -20.47 -11.30
CA ASP A 134 0.67 -21.32 -12.35
C ASP A 134 2.06 -20.89 -12.81
N ALA A 135 2.26 -19.60 -12.99
CA ALA A 135 3.57 -19.04 -13.31
C ALA A 135 4.60 -19.35 -12.21
N ALA A 136 4.22 -19.21 -10.96
CA ALA A 136 5.08 -19.51 -9.81
C ALA A 136 5.54 -20.98 -9.80
N LYS A 137 4.64 -21.91 -10.11
CA LYS A 137 4.96 -23.33 -10.23
C LYS A 137 6.01 -23.59 -11.31
N LYS A 138 5.82 -22.99 -12.49
CA LYS A 138 6.74 -23.13 -13.63
C LYS A 138 8.11 -22.52 -13.33
N ILE A 139 8.15 -21.34 -12.70
CA ILE A 139 9.40 -20.66 -12.34
C ILE A 139 10.18 -21.50 -11.32
N ARG A 140 9.52 -22.01 -10.29
CA ARG A 140 10.18 -22.91 -9.31
C ARG A 140 10.72 -24.16 -9.98
N LYS A 141 9.94 -24.82 -10.84
CA LYS A 141 10.35 -26.03 -11.55
C LYS A 141 11.57 -25.78 -12.45
N SER A 142 11.68 -24.59 -13.02
CA SER A 142 12.84 -24.19 -13.86
C SER A 142 14.14 -24.03 -13.08
N GLY A 143 14.07 -23.83 -11.79
CA GLY A 143 15.21 -23.52 -10.93
C GLY A 143 15.67 -22.06 -10.96
N LEU A 144 15.00 -21.18 -11.71
CA LEU A 144 15.36 -19.75 -11.79
C LEU A 144 15.06 -18.99 -10.51
N ALA A 145 14.02 -19.37 -9.78
CA ALA A 145 13.72 -18.85 -8.45
C ALA A 145 12.99 -19.91 -7.63
N LYS A 146 13.46 -20.14 -6.40
CA LYS A 146 12.84 -21.12 -5.47
C LYS A 146 11.52 -20.60 -4.92
N ASN A 147 11.49 -19.33 -4.52
CA ASN A 147 10.34 -18.66 -3.91
C ASN A 147 9.97 -17.43 -4.75
N PRO A 148 9.37 -17.65 -5.95
CA PRO A 148 9.23 -16.59 -6.96
C PRO A 148 8.17 -15.56 -6.64
N VAL A 149 7.29 -15.80 -5.66
CA VAL A 149 6.20 -14.89 -5.31
C VAL A 149 6.60 -14.02 -4.12
N GLY A 150 6.48 -12.70 -4.29
CA GLY A 150 6.56 -11.75 -3.20
C GLY A 150 5.17 -11.46 -2.65
N GLY A 151 4.98 -11.63 -1.33
CA GLY A 151 3.75 -11.32 -0.64
C GLY A 151 4.00 -10.54 0.64
N ALA A 152 3.36 -9.38 0.74
CA ALA A 152 3.40 -8.57 1.96
C ALA A 152 2.36 -9.07 2.97
N TYR A 153 2.65 -10.20 3.61
CA TYR A 153 1.70 -10.92 4.49
C TYR A 153 1.93 -10.65 5.98
N LYS A 154 2.75 -9.68 6.32
CA LYS A 154 2.86 -9.23 7.71
C LYS A 154 1.49 -8.82 8.26
N ALA A 155 1.13 -9.31 9.44
CA ALA A 155 -0.12 -9.00 10.09
C ALA A 155 -0.34 -7.48 10.24
N GLY A 156 -1.57 -7.05 10.07
CA GLY A 156 -1.97 -5.65 10.01
C GLY A 156 -2.37 -5.21 8.61
N TRP A 157 -2.05 -3.97 8.24
CA TRP A 157 -2.47 -3.41 6.95
C TRP A 157 -2.08 -4.28 5.75
N ASN A 158 -0.83 -4.69 5.65
CA ASN A 158 -0.35 -5.41 4.46
C ASN A 158 -1.15 -6.68 4.19
N LEU A 159 -1.31 -7.51 5.21
CA LEU A 159 -2.08 -8.74 5.12
C LEU A 159 -3.56 -8.47 4.78
N ALA A 160 -4.14 -7.46 5.42
CA ALA A 160 -5.53 -7.08 5.18
C ALA A 160 -5.76 -6.61 3.74
N GLN A 161 -4.83 -5.89 3.14
CA GLN A 161 -4.95 -5.43 1.75
C GLN A 161 -4.88 -6.60 0.76
N GLU A 162 -3.97 -7.55 0.98
CA GLU A 162 -3.88 -8.75 0.15
C GLU A 162 -5.18 -9.57 0.23
N PHE A 163 -5.72 -9.74 1.44
CA PHE A 163 -7.01 -10.39 1.64
C PHE A 163 -8.14 -9.65 0.92
N ASN A 164 -8.23 -8.33 1.07
CA ASN A 164 -9.30 -7.53 0.48
C ASN A 164 -9.34 -7.61 -1.04
N ASN A 165 -8.18 -7.59 -1.70
CA ASN A 165 -8.12 -7.73 -3.15
C ASN A 165 -8.77 -9.03 -3.62
N MET A 166 -8.45 -10.14 -2.98
CA MET A 166 -8.98 -11.45 -3.32
C MET A 166 -10.44 -11.59 -2.90
N PHE A 167 -10.78 -11.12 -1.70
CA PHE A 167 -12.14 -11.18 -1.15
C PHE A 167 -13.14 -10.45 -2.04
N ILE A 168 -12.84 -9.22 -2.44
CA ILE A 168 -13.67 -8.43 -3.34
C ILE A 168 -13.71 -9.08 -4.74
N GLY A 169 -12.57 -9.55 -5.22
CA GLY A 169 -12.46 -10.24 -6.50
C GLY A 169 -13.31 -11.51 -6.59
N TYR A 170 -13.46 -12.27 -5.51
CA TYR A 170 -14.39 -13.40 -5.41
C TYR A 170 -15.85 -12.99 -5.15
N GLY A 171 -16.17 -11.71 -5.22
CA GLY A 171 -17.52 -11.19 -5.01
C GLY A 171 -17.89 -10.96 -3.55
N GLY A 172 -16.91 -10.95 -2.66
CA GLY A 172 -17.11 -10.71 -1.22
C GLY A 172 -17.62 -9.31 -0.92
N LYS A 173 -18.43 -9.22 0.11
CA LYS A 173 -18.94 -7.97 0.67
C LYS A 173 -18.65 -7.98 2.17
N HIS A 174 -18.05 -6.93 2.68
CA HIS A 174 -17.60 -6.85 4.08
C HIS A 174 -18.77 -6.89 5.07
N PHE A 175 -19.94 -6.39 4.67
CA PHE A 175 -21.14 -6.34 5.50
C PHE A 175 -22.33 -6.98 4.80
N LYS A 176 -23.29 -7.49 5.57
CA LYS A 176 -24.55 -8.02 5.06
C LYS A 176 -25.50 -6.88 4.71
N GLY A 177 -25.80 -6.71 3.41
CA GLY A 177 -26.66 -5.62 2.93
C GLY A 177 -26.14 -4.25 3.39
N ASN A 178 -27.07 -3.39 3.82
CA ASN A 178 -26.76 -2.05 4.35
C ASN A 178 -26.72 -2.04 5.89
N THR A 179 -26.16 -3.07 6.49
CA THR A 179 -26.04 -3.23 7.94
C THR A 179 -24.59 -3.17 8.39
N ALA A 180 -24.37 -3.07 9.69
CA ALA A 180 -23.03 -3.22 10.29
C ALA A 180 -22.68 -4.69 10.61
N GLU A 181 -23.49 -5.65 10.17
CA GLU A 181 -23.21 -7.07 10.41
C GLU A 181 -22.07 -7.56 9.51
N PRO A 182 -20.97 -8.06 10.07
CA PRO A 182 -19.83 -8.53 9.28
C PRO A 182 -20.19 -9.70 8.37
N ASN A 183 -19.64 -9.73 7.16
CA ASN A 183 -19.85 -10.78 6.17
C ASN A 183 -18.53 -11.33 5.58
N VAL A 184 -17.46 -11.21 6.32
CA VAL A 184 -16.14 -11.73 5.91
C VAL A 184 -16.10 -13.26 5.96
N ASN A 185 -16.79 -13.86 6.94
CA ASN A 185 -16.97 -15.31 7.02
C ASN A 185 -18.03 -15.76 6.00
N SER A 186 -17.59 -15.99 4.79
CA SER A 186 -18.38 -16.32 3.61
C SER A 186 -17.58 -17.21 2.66
N ASP A 187 -18.22 -17.72 1.61
CA ASP A 187 -17.52 -18.49 0.57
C ASP A 187 -16.40 -17.67 -0.08
N ALA A 188 -16.64 -16.39 -0.33
CA ALA A 188 -15.62 -15.50 -0.86
C ALA A 188 -14.43 -15.34 0.10
N GLY A 189 -14.70 -15.25 1.41
CA GLY A 189 -13.66 -15.16 2.43
C GLY A 189 -12.80 -16.44 2.50
N VAL A 190 -13.44 -17.60 2.43
CA VAL A 190 -12.73 -18.89 2.40
C VAL A 190 -11.87 -19.01 1.14
N LYS A 191 -12.40 -18.70 -0.03
CA LYS A 191 -11.65 -18.71 -1.29
C LYS A 191 -10.45 -17.77 -1.27
N ALA A 192 -10.62 -16.57 -0.72
CA ALA A 192 -9.52 -15.61 -0.57
C ALA A 192 -8.39 -16.17 0.29
N LEU A 193 -8.71 -16.76 1.44
CA LEU A 193 -7.71 -17.39 2.32
C LEU A 193 -7.05 -18.61 1.68
N GLU A 194 -7.79 -19.41 0.93
CA GLU A 194 -7.24 -20.54 0.19
C GLU A 194 -6.24 -20.11 -0.87
N MET A 195 -6.54 -19.05 -1.64
CA MET A 195 -5.62 -18.48 -2.62
C MET A 195 -4.37 -17.91 -1.95
N MET A 196 -4.53 -17.15 -0.86
CA MET A 196 -3.40 -16.61 -0.09
C MET A 196 -2.50 -17.74 0.42
N LYS A 197 -3.08 -18.80 0.94
CA LYS A 197 -2.36 -19.99 1.40
C LYS A 197 -1.63 -20.70 0.26
N ALA A 198 -2.27 -20.87 -0.89
CA ALA A 198 -1.66 -21.48 -2.06
C ALA A 198 -0.44 -20.67 -2.54
N LEU A 199 -0.57 -19.34 -2.67
CA LEU A 199 0.53 -18.46 -3.07
C LEU A 199 1.67 -18.45 -2.04
N SER A 200 1.36 -18.55 -0.76
CA SER A 200 2.37 -18.54 0.31
C SER A 200 3.37 -19.69 0.22
N ASN A 201 2.99 -20.81 -0.39
CA ASN A 201 3.90 -21.92 -0.65
C ASN A 201 5.05 -21.58 -1.61
N TYR A 202 4.90 -20.49 -2.37
CA TYR A 202 5.89 -20.00 -3.34
C TYR A 202 6.57 -18.71 -2.88
N MET A 203 6.39 -18.34 -1.63
CA MET A 203 7.00 -17.17 -0.98
C MET A 203 8.21 -17.58 -0.13
N ASN A 204 9.03 -16.58 0.21
CA ASN A 204 10.05 -16.74 1.24
C ASN A 204 9.41 -17.33 2.52
N PRO A 205 10.05 -18.30 3.19
CA PRO A 205 9.52 -18.88 4.44
C PRO A 205 9.16 -17.86 5.52
N ASP A 206 9.80 -16.69 5.53
CA ASP A 206 9.55 -15.59 6.48
C ASP A 206 8.44 -14.63 6.03
N TYR A 207 7.62 -14.99 5.06
CA TYR A 207 6.60 -14.15 4.45
C TYR A 207 5.63 -13.50 5.46
N LEU A 208 5.39 -14.11 6.60
CA LEU A 208 4.55 -13.54 7.67
C LEU A 208 5.20 -12.36 8.40
N THR A 209 6.48 -12.14 8.21
CA THR A 209 7.22 -10.97 8.75
C THR A 209 7.41 -9.87 7.72
N HIS A 210 7.08 -10.13 6.45
CA HIS A 210 7.32 -9.20 5.35
C HIS A 210 6.16 -8.20 5.20
N ASP A 211 6.48 -6.93 5.39
CA ASP A 211 5.68 -5.80 4.92
C ASP A 211 6.01 -5.49 3.45
N SER A 212 5.44 -4.41 2.90
CA SER A 212 5.74 -4.00 1.53
C SER A 212 7.20 -3.60 1.33
N ASN A 213 7.86 -3.06 2.34
CA ASN A 213 9.29 -2.69 2.25
C ASN A 213 10.18 -3.93 2.14
N ALA A 214 9.95 -4.94 2.98
CA ALA A 214 10.69 -6.20 2.93
C ALA A 214 10.45 -6.96 1.62
N THR A 215 9.21 -6.98 1.14
CA THR A 215 8.86 -7.62 -0.15
C THR A 215 9.56 -6.93 -1.32
N ASN A 216 9.63 -5.61 -1.33
CA ASN A 216 10.38 -4.84 -2.32
C ASN A 216 11.88 -5.12 -2.25
N ALA A 217 12.43 -5.28 -1.05
CA ALA A 217 13.84 -5.65 -0.88
C ALA A 217 14.15 -7.01 -1.50
N GLU A 218 13.26 -8.00 -1.34
CA GLU A 218 13.38 -9.31 -1.98
C GLU A 218 13.34 -9.22 -3.51
N PHE A 219 12.48 -8.37 -4.06
CA PHE A 219 12.44 -8.13 -5.51
C PHE A 219 13.72 -7.49 -6.02
N ARG A 220 14.22 -6.43 -5.36
CA ARG A 220 15.47 -5.77 -5.72
C ARG A 220 16.67 -6.72 -5.65
N ALA A 221 16.67 -7.65 -4.72
CA ALA A 221 17.72 -8.67 -4.58
C ALA A 221 17.66 -9.76 -5.68
N GLY A 222 16.61 -9.77 -6.51
CA GLY A 222 16.42 -10.77 -7.56
C GLY A 222 15.79 -12.08 -7.08
N ASN A 223 15.31 -12.15 -5.84
CA ASN A 223 14.74 -13.37 -5.25
C ASN A 223 13.27 -13.58 -5.64
N VAL A 224 12.57 -12.54 -6.06
CA VAL A 224 11.15 -12.52 -6.40
C VAL A 224 10.98 -12.23 -7.90
N ALA A 225 10.11 -12.98 -8.55
CA ALA A 225 9.77 -12.80 -9.95
C ALA A 225 8.37 -12.20 -10.20
N LEU A 226 7.49 -12.36 -9.23
CA LEU A 226 6.07 -11.97 -9.33
C LEU A 226 5.63 -11.41 -7.96
N MET A 227 5.07 -10.22 -7.94
CA MET A 227 4.45 -9.66 -6.73
C MET A 227 3.33 -8.70 -7.07
N ASN A 228 2.29 -8.70 -6.26
CA ASN A 228 1.31 -7.63 -6.23
C ASN A 228 1.86 -6.50 -5.36
N MET A 229 2.04 -5.31 -5.93
CA MET A 229 2.71 -4.21 -5.24
C MET A 229 2.14 -2.85 -5.62
N TRP A 230 2.24 -1.91 -4.69
CA TRP A 230 1.83 -0.53 -4.88
C TRP A 230 2.65 0.16 -5.96
N GLY A 231 1.96 0.80 -6.91
CA GLY A 231 2.59 1.53 -8.01
C GLY A 231 3.52 2.67 -7.55
N SER A 232 3.24 3.26 -6.38
CA SER A 232 4.10 4.27 -5.76
C SER A 232 5.51 3.78 -5.39
N ARG A 233 5.73 2.47 -5.40
CA ARG A 233 7.04 1.84 -5.12
C ARG A 233 7.88 1.62 -6.37
N ALA A 234 7.32 1.83 -7.58
CA ALA A 234 7.96 1.46 -8.83
C ALA A 234 9.37 2.05 -9.03
N ALA A 235 9.53 3.33 -8.77
CA ALA A 235 10.85 3.99 -8.93
C ALA A 235 11.91 3.38 -7.99
N THR A 236 11.54 2.99 -6.79
CA THR A 236 12.47 2.42 -5.81
C THR A 236 12.95 1.01 -6.16
N LEU A 237 12.27 0.34 -7.09
CA LEU A 237 12.63 -1.01 -7.52
C LEU A 237 13.77 -1.03 -8.54
N THR A 238 13.97 0.07 -9.25
CA THR A 238 14.98 0.17 -10.32
C THR A 238 16.03 1.25 -10.08
N ASP A 239 15.67 2.31 -9.35
CA ASP A 239 16.57 3.46 -9.14
C ASP A 239 17.39 3.35 -7.86
N ALA A 240 17.11 2.40 -6.98
CA ALA A 240 17.85 2.19 -5.75
C ALA A 240 19.27 1.68 -6.01
N ASP A 241 20.23 2.15 -5.23
CA ASP A 241 21.59 1.62 -5.25
C ASP A 241 21.60 0.13 -4.85
N GLY A 242 22.50 -0.64 -5.45
CA GLY A 242 22.67 -2.06 -5.18
C GLY A 242 21.70 -2.99 -5.90
N VAL A 243 20.77 -2.45 -6.70
CA VAL A 243 19.93 -3.26 -7.59
C VAL A 243 20.75 -3.69 -8.81
N SER A 244 20.73 -5.00 -9.13
CA SER A 244 21.45 -5.51 -10.29
C SER A 244 20.89 -4.97 -11.61
N ASP A 245 21.73 -4.89 -12.63
CA ASP A 245 21.30 -4.51 -13.99
C ASP A 245 20.25 -5.48 -14.55
N GLU A 246 20.35 -6.75 -14.20
CA GLU A 246 19.42 -7.79 -14.60
C GLU A 246 18.00 -7.49 -14.07
N VAL A 247 17.88 -7.14 -12.80
CA VAL A 247 16.60 -6.75 -12.19
C VAL A 247 16.08 -5.45 -12.82
N LYS A 248 16.93 -4.45 -12.96
CA LYS A 248 16.53 -3.15 -13.55
C LYS A 248 16.00 -3.30 -14.97
N LYS A 249 16.64 -4.10 -15.80
CA LYS A 249 16.23 -4.33 -17.19
C LYS A 249 15.07 -5.30 -17.33
N GLY A 250 14.97 -6.25 -16.41
CA GLY A 250 13.95 -7.31 -16.46
C GLY A 250 12.62 -6.94 -15.81
N MET A 251 12.56 -5.87 -15.03
CA MET A 251 11.33 -5.47 -14.35
C MET A 251 10.30 -4.90 -15.33
N ALA A 252 9.05 -5.30 -15.14
CA ALA A 252 7.90 -4.71 -15.81
C ALA A 252 6.72 -4.57 -14.81
N ILE A 253 5.78 -3.73 -15.16
CA ILE A 253 4.55 -3.49 -14.41
C ILE A 253 3.38 -3.68 -15.35
N SER A 254 2.38 -4.42 -14.91
CA SER A 254 1.12 -4.58 -15.63
C SER A 254 -0.06 -4.06 -14.80
N GLY A 255 -1.28 -4.27 -15.30
CA GLY A 255 -2.48 -3.89 -14.58
C GLY A 255 -2.68 -4.64 -13.26
N PRO A 256 -3.72 -4.26 -12.53
CA PRO A 256 -4.09 -4.95 -11.29
C PRO A 256 -4.51 -6.39 -11.56
N MET A 257 -4.36 -7.23 -10.53
CA MET A 257 -4.67 -8.66 -10.59
C MET A 257 -6.13 -8.92 -10.17
N THR A 258 -6.77 -9.91 -10.81
CA THR A 258 -8.11 -10.38 -10.43
C THR A 258 -8.06 -11.82 -9.92
N VAL A 259 -9.15 -12.32 -9.36
CA VAL A 259 -9.35 -13.72 -8.97
C VAL A 259 -10.71 -14.21 -9.45
N GLY A 260 -10.82 -15.52 -9.72
CA GLY A 260 -12.10 -16.17 -10.02
C GLY A 260 -12.91 -15.53 -11.14
N GLY A 261 -12.30 -14.77 -12.05
CA GLY A 261 -12.98 -13.97 -13.07
C GLY A 261 -13.68 -12.73 -12.52
N GLY A 262 -13.45 -12.35 -11.26
CA GLY A 262 -14.00 -11.18 -10.63
C GLY A 262 -13.46 -9.87 -11.21
N LYS A 263 -14.16 -8.78 -10.88
CA LYS A 263 -13.72 -7.41 -11.20
C LYS A 263 -13.00 -6.82 -9.99
N ILE A 264 -12.02 -6.01 -10.28
CA ILE A 264 -11.35 -5.21 -9.24
C ILE A 264 -12.13 -3.93 -9.02
#